data_e2e94f055c84d97278b323942232e2be
#
_entry.id   e2e94f055c84d97278b323942232e2be
#
_cell.length_a   1.000
_cell.length_b   1.000
_cell.length_c   1.000
_cell.angle_alpha   90.00
_cell.angle_beta   90.00
_cell.angle_gamma   90.00
#
_symmetry.space_group_name_H-M   'P 1'
#
loop_
_entity.id
_entity.type
_entity.pdbx_description
1 polymer ?
#
loop_
_entity_poly.entity_id
_entity_poly.type
_entity_poly.pdbx_seq_one_letter_code
_entity_poly.pdbx_strand_id
1 'polypeptide(L)'
;MTPVEQPTLFPAPGRPGTLTAPVATLAPLSAKSSLTAAASEFHNHMLRQGFSENTVKAFMGDLRLLMKYISPNTNISRVTTHDLENYLTWILNERGTPCSPKSYARRLTTIKVFFKWLYDTNIIADDPAAPIAHQPVSTPLPIILYDNEVERLLRYSRDLLWARKPDARPYVLVSLILQTAIKKSECMAIKLEHLDGSDPRAPVLYVRYPNARMRHKERKLILAPQLYQVMRQYITQYQPETHLFECTARNLEYVLGDVGALAGIKQKSVSFETLRWTAAVRDYRTGMPQEQLRKKLGLSKISWRDTNQKIRQLASPAL
;
A
#
# COMPACT_ATOMS: atom_id res chain seq x y z
N MET A 1 12.72 31.10 10.20
CA MET A 1 12.44 29.78 9.58
C MET A 1 11.70 28.95 10.62
N THR A 2 10.40 28.86 10.51
CA THR A 2 9.54 28.06 11.41
C THR A 2 9.72 26.57 11.08
N PRO A 3 9.84 25.68 12.07
CA PRO A 3 9.95 24.24 11.81
C PRO A 3 8.67 23.74 11.15
N VAL A 4 8.82 22.99 10.07
CA VAL A 4 7.71 22.31 9.39
C VAL A 4 7.24 21.18 10.29
N GLU A 5 6.10 21.35 10.94
CA GLU A 5 5.42 20.29 11.65
C GLU A 5 5.13 19.13 10.70
N GLN A 6 5.72 17.98 10.99
CA GLN A 6 5.38 16.73 10.30
C GLN A 6 3.94 16.35 10.69
N PRO A 7 3.06 16.01 9.71
CA PRO A 7 1.73 15.54 10.05
C PRO A 7 1.83 14.26 10.88
N THR A 8 1.22 14.28 12.07
CA THR A 8 1.14 13.11 12.95
C THR A 8 0.50 11.95 12.20
N LEU A 9 1.20 10.82 12.12
CA LEU A 9 0.70 9.56 11.54
C LEU A 9 -0.51 9.01 12.31
N PHE A 10 -0.85 9.62 13.44
CA PHE A 10 -1.86 9.18 14.37
C PHE A 10 -2.91 10.27 14.59
N PRO A 11 -4.22 9.92 14.58
CA PRO A 11 -5.26 10.85 15.01
C PRO A 11 -5.13 11.11 16.52
N ALA A 12 -5.44 12.33 16.93
CA ALA A 12 -5.59 12.69 18.34
C ALA A 12 -6.60 11.74 19.03
N PRO A 13 -6.41 11.40 20.33
CA PRO A 13 -7.28 10.46 21.04
C PRO A 13 -8.70 11.00 21.11
N GLY A 14 -9.64 10.33 20.41
CA GLY A 14 -11.07 10.57 20.57
C GLY A 14 -11.58 9.96 21.87
N ARG A 15 -12.55 10.62 22.52
CA ARG A 15 -13.17 10.19 23.79
C ARG A 15 -13.68 8.74 23.72
N PRO A 16 -13.55 7.95 24.80
CA PRO A 16 -13.93 6.55 24.82
C PRO A 16 -15.46 6.39 24.85
N GLY A 17 -16.00 5.70 23.83
CA GLY A 17 -17.33 5.10 23.89
C GLY A 17 -17.25 3.72 24.55
N THR A 18 -17.97 3.51 25.61
CA THR A 18 -18.08 2.28 26.38
C THR A 18 -18.67 1.13 25.56
N LEU A 19 -17.89 0.07 25.32
CA LEU A 19 -18.40 -1.26 25.01
C LEU A 19 -17.64 -2.28 25.85
N THR A 20 -18.32 -2.84 26.83
CA THR A 20 -17.87 -3.89 27.75
C THR A 20 -18.06 -5.27 27.11
N ALA A 21 -16.95 -5.95 26.80
CA ALA A 21 -16.91 -7.40 26.67
C ALA A 21 -15.83 -7.93 27.63
N PRO A 22 -16.01 -9.10 28.31
CA PRO A 22 -15.04 -9.58 29.28
C PRO A 22 -13.77 -10.03 28.59
N VAL A 23 -12.73 -9.25 28.75
CA VAL A 23 -11.36 -9.61 28.34
C VAL A 23 -10.73 -10.38 29.49
N ALA A 24 -10.22 -11.58 29.23
CA ALA A 24 -9.35 -12.29 30.15
C ALA A 24 -8.28 -11.33 30.65
N THR A 25 -8.23 -11.09 31.94
CA THR A 25 -7.31 -10.17 32.61
C THR A 25 -5.89 -10.73 32.50
N LEU A 26 -5.19 -10.36 31.43
CA LEU A 26 -3.72 -10.42 31.43
C LEU A 26 -3.22 -9.47 32.51
N ALA A 27 -2.25 -9.91 33.31
CA ALA A 27 -1.63 -9.07 34.33
C ALA A 27 -1.22 -7.72 33.70
N PRO A 28 -1.44 -6.59 34.39
CA PRO A 28 -1.13 -5.29 33.82
C PRO A 28 0.34 -5.22 33.46
N LEU A 29 0.63 -4.69 32.26
CA LEU A 29 2.00 -4.47 31.82
C LEU A 29 2.78 -3.60 32.83
N SER A 30 4.00 -4.01 33.08
CA SER A 30 4.94 -3.29 33.95
C SER A 30 6.30 -3.18 33.25
N ALA A 31 7.19 -2.35 33.79
CA ALA A 31 8.55 -2.21 33.31
C ALA A 31 9.36 -3.54 33.30
N LYS A 32 8.95 -4.51 34.11
CA LYS A 32 9.56 -5.86 34.16
C LYS A 32 8.92 -6.86 33.16
N SER A 33 7.87 -6.48 32.48
CA SER A 33 7.24 -7.34 31.46
C SER A 33 8.20 -7.60 30.28
N SER A 34 8.06 -8.77 29.65
CA SER A 34 8.87 -9.13 28.49
C SER A 34 8.44 -8.35 27.23
N LEU A 35 9.36 -8.22 26.26
CA LEU A 35 9.05 -7.68 24.93
C LEU A 35 7.87 -8.40 24.27
N THR A 36 7.75 -9.73 24.47
CA THR A 36 6.63 -10.52 23.94
C THR A 36 5.29 -10.07 24.52
N ALA A 37 5.22 -9.92 25.86
CA ALA A 37 4.00 -9.47 26.53
C ALA A 37 3.61 -8.05 26.09
N ALA A 38 4.59 -7.16 26.01
CA ALA A 38 4.39 -5.79 25.54
C ALA A 38 3.94 -5.72 24.08
N ALA A 39 4.54 -6.53 23.20
CA ALA A 39 4.13 -6.60 21.78
C ALA A 39 2.68 -7.13 21.63
N SER A 40 2.28 -8.10 22.45
CA SER A 40 0.89 -8.61 22.44
C SER A 40 -0.11 -7.53 22.86
N GLU A 41 0.18 -6.78 23.92
CA GLU A 41 -0.72 -5.69 24.34
C GLU A 41 -0.70 -4.50 23.37
N PHE A 42 0.44 -4.22 22.74
CA PHE A 42 0.51 -3.23 21.68
C PHE A 42 -0.33 -3.63 20.44
N HIS A 43 -0.35 -4.91 20.09
CA HIS A 43 -1.25 -5.43 19.07
C HIS A 43 -2.71 -5.10 19.39
N ASN A 44 -3.16 -5.41 20.62
CA ASN A 44 -4.51 -5.12 21.08
C ASN A 44 -4.78 -3.60 21.09
N HIS A 45 -3.81 -2.80 21.52
CA HIS A 45 -3.88 -1.34 21.48
C HIS A 45 -4.11 -0.83 20.04
N MET A 46 -3.34 -1.30 19.06
CA MET A 46 -3.49 -0.89 17.68
C MET A 46 -4.87 -1.24 17.12
N LEU A 47 -5.42 -2.42 17.46
CA LEU A 47 -6.78 -2.81 17.05
C LEU A 47 -7.84 -1.88 17.65
N ARG A 48 -7.74 -1.57 18.96
CA ARG A 48 -8.64 -0.60 19.64
C ARG A 48 -8.57 0.80 19.02
N GLN A 49 -7.39 1.21 18.55
CA GLN A 49 -7.18 2.50 17.86
C GLN A 49 -7.65 2.49 16.39
N GLY A 50 -8.14 1.35 15.88
CA GLY A 50 -8.66 1.22 14.51
C GLY A 50 -7.59 1.28 13.43
N PHE A 51 -6.38 0.79 13.72
CA PHE A 51 -5.35 0.62 12.69
C PHE A 51 -5.79 -0.43 11.66
N SER A 52 -5.37 -0.25 10.40
CA SER A 52 -5.66 -1.25 9.37
C SER A 52 -4.94 -2.56 9.68
N GLU A 53 -5.56 -3.71 9.31
CA GLU A 53 -4.94 -5.02 9.46
C GLU A 53 -3.52 -5.09 8.86
N ASN A 54 -3.31 -4.47 7.70
CA ASN A 54 -2.00 -4.45 7.06
C ASN A 54 -0.97 -3.66 7.87
N THR A 55 -1.39 -2.56 8.52
CA THR A 55 -0.52 -1.79 9.42
C THR A 55 -0.16 -2.63 10.64
N VAL A 56 -1.15 -3.26 11.27
CA VAL A 56 -0.93 -4.14 12.43
C VAL A 56 0.00 -5.30 12.06
N LYS A 57 -0.27 -6.01 10.96
CA LYS A 57 0.60 -7.11 10.47
C LYS A 57 2.04 -6.64 10.21
N ALA A 58 2.22 -5.46 9.62
CA ALA A 58 3.55 -4.90 9.35
C ALA A 58 4.31 -4.57 10.62
N PHE A 59 3.66 -3.87 11.57
CA PHE A 59 4.27 -3.49 12.85
C PHE A 59 4.62 -4.72 13.69
N MET A 60 3.70 -5.68 13.79
CA MET A 60 3.97 -6.94 14.49
C MET A 60 5.09 -7.75 13.83
N GLY A 61 5.21 -7.70 12.50
CA GLY A 61 6.33 -8.30 11.77
C GLY A 61 7.67 -7.65 12.10
N ASP A 62 7.68 -6.32 12.25
CA ASP A 62 8.88 -5.57 12.62
C ASP A 62 9.27 -5.81 14.08
N LEU A 63 8.31 -5.86 15.01
CA LEU A 63 8.56 -6.19 16.43
C LEU A 63 9.07 -7.62 16.59
N ARG A 64 8.54 -8.58 15.83
CA ARG A 64 9.10 -9.96 15.82
C ARG A 64 10.57 -9.97 15.38
N LEU A 65 10.94 -9.13 14.41
CA LEU A 65 12.31 -9.02 13.97
C LEU A 65 13.21 -8.39 15.04
N LEU A 66 12.72 -7.37 15.77
CA LEU A 66 13.41 -6.79 16.92
C LEU A 66 13.62 -7.85 18.01
N MET A 67 12.58 -8.59 18.38
CA MET A 67 12.63 -9.67 19.38
C MET A 67 13.57 -10.82 18.97
N LYS A 68 13.74 -11.07 17.66
CA LYS A 68 14.73 -12.04 17.18
C LYS A 68 16.17 -11.59 17.46
N TYR A 69 16.41 -10.28 17.48
CA TYR A 69 17.73 -9.71 17.76
C TYR A 69 18.00 -9.54 19.26
N ILE A 70 17.08 -8.88 20.00
CA ILE A 70 17.29 -8.57 21.44
C ILE A 70 16.95 -9.73 22.37
N SER A 71 16.17 -10.69 21.97
CA SER A 71 15.49 -11.74 22.75
C SER A 71 14.07 -11.38 23.17
N PRO A 72 13.10 -12.28 22.94
CA PRO A 72 11.68 -12.04 23.25
C PRO A 72 11.40 -11.92 24.74
N ASN A 73 12.26 -12.47 25.61
CA ASN A 73 12.10 -12.49 27.06
C ASN A 73 12.77 -11.31 27.77
N THR A 74 13.44 -10.43 27.02
CA THR A 74 14.05 -9.22 27.58
C THR A 74 13.01 -8.32 28.22
N ASN A 75 13.26 -7.84 29.46
CA ASN A 75 12.41 -6.86 30.10
C ASN A 75 12.43 -5.55 29.32
N ILE A 76 11.25 -4.95 29.11
CA ILE A 76 11.14 -3.71 28.33
C ILE A 76 11.97 -2.56 28.90
N SER A 77 12.09 -2.45 30.22
CA SER A 77 12.91 -1.41 30.90
C SER A 77 14.42 -1.60 30.70
N ARG A 78 14.88 -2.75 30.24
CA ARG A 78 16.31 -3.01 29.97
C ARG A 78 16.73 -2.68 28.56
N VAL A 79 15.78 -2.42 27.65
CA VAL A 79 16.10 -2.06 26.28
C VAL A 79 16.61 -0.62 26.24
N THR A 80 17.83 -0.46 25.77
CA THR A 80 18.52 0.83 25.69
C THR A 80 18.48 1.40 24.27
N THR A 81 18.78 2.70 24.14
CA THR A 81 18.99 3.33 22.83
C THR A 81 20.08 2.61 22.03
N HIS A 82 21.17 2.22 22.70
CA HIS A 82 22.28 1.50 22.09
C HIS A 82 21.86 0.13 21.51
N ASP A 83 21.00 -0.62 22.21
CA ASP A 83 20.45 -1.89 21.71
C ASP A 83 19.63 -1.68 20.42
N LEU A 84 18.86 -0.60 20.37
CA LEU A 84 18.06 -0.26 19.19
C LEU A 84 18.93 0.21 18.02
N GLU A 85 19.99 0.97 18.27
CA GLU A 85 20.95 1.38 17.23
C GLU A 85 21.73 0.17 16.68
N ASN A 86 22.16 -0.73 17.54
CA ASN A 86 22.80 -1.98 17.13
C ASN A 86 21.85 -2.86 16.31
N TYR A 87 20.58 -2.98 16.72
CA TYR A 87 19.57 -3.67 15.92
C TYR A 87 19.40 -3.03 14.52
N LEU A 88 19.36 -1.71 14.45
CA LEU A 88 19.22 -1.00 13.17
C LEU A 88 20.45 -1.20 12.28
N THR A 89 21.64 -1.23 12.86
CA THR A 89 22.90 -1.56 12.17
C THR A 89 22.89 -3.00 11.66
N TRP A 90 22.47 -3.94 12.52
CA TRP A 90 22.35 -5.35 12.16
C TRP A 90 21.40 -5.60 10.99
N ILE A 91 20.24 -4.91 10.94
CA ILE A 91 19.30 -5.06 9.80
C ILE A 91 19.90 -4.56 8.48
N LEU A 92 20.79 -3.59 8.50
CA LEU A 92 21.41 -3.05 7.30
C LEU A 92 22.56 -3.93 6.82
N ASN A 93 23.42 -4.40 7.73
CA ASN A 93 24.75 -4.91 7.39
C ASN A 93 24.92 -6.40 7.62
N GLU A 94 24.27 -7.00 8.62
CA GLU A 94 24.65 -8.32 9.13
C GLU A 94 23.54 -9.37 9.00
N ARG A 95 22.31 -8.95 8.72
CA ARG A 95 21.16 -9.87 8.69
C ARG A 95 21.20 -10.88 7.54
N GLY A 96 22.04 -10.68 6.52
CA GLY A 96 22.11 -11.53 5.32
C GLY A 96 20.91 -11.36 4.35
N THR A 97 19.98 -10.48 4.67
CA THR A 97 18.83 -10.17 3.79
C THR A 97 18.78 -8.67 3.55
N PRO A 98 18.85 -8.21 2.30
CA PRO A 98 18.85 -6.78 1.97
C PRO A 98 17.67 -6.02 2.59
N CYS A 99 17.96 -4.87 3.18
CA CYS A 99 16.95 -3.99 3.73
C CYS A 99 16.77 -2.76 2.85
N SER A 100 15.64 -2.64 2.18
CA SER A 100 15.35 -1.44 1.40
C SER A 100 15.23 -0.21 2.31
N PRO A 101 15.58 1.00 1.83
CA PRO A 101 15.43 2.24 2.59
C PRO A 101 14.01 2.44 3.15
N LYS A 102 12.97 2.12 2.37
CA LYS A 102 11.56 2.16 2.83
C LYS A 102 11.30 1.17 3.97
N SER A 103 11.86 -0.04 3.90
CA SER A 103 11.71 -1.04 4.95
C SER A 103 12.42 -0.63 6.24
N TYR A 104 13.60 -0.03 6.11
CA TYR A 104 14.34 0.53 7.24
C TYR A 104 13.54 1.64 7.94
N ALA A 105 13.09 2.65 7.18
CA ALA A 105 12.30 3.75 7.72
C ALA A 105 11.00 3.26 8.42
N ARG A 106 10.31 2.26 7.86
CA ARG A 106 9.13 1.66 8.48
C ARG A 106 9.49 0.96 9.80
N ARG A 107 10.57 0.20 9.83
CA ARG A 107 11.02 -0.49 11.06
C ARG A 107 11.38 0.51 12.16
N LEU A 108 12.11 1.56 11.81
CA LEU A 108 12.40 2.65 12.76
C LEU A 108 11.10 3.30 13.26
N THR A 109 10.14 3.57 12.37
CA THR A 109 8.82 4.09 12.77
C THR A 109 8.12 3.15 13.74
N THR A 110 8.14 1.83 13.46
CA THR A 110 7.51 0.82 14.34
C THR A 110 8.13 0.85 15.74
N ILE A 111 9.47 0.90 15.83
CA ILE A 111 10.20 0.98 17.11
C ILE A 111 9.80 2.25 17.86
N LYS A 112 9.88 3.41 17.21
CA LYS A 112 9.51 4.69 17.82
C LYS A 112 8.08 4.71 18.34
N VAL A 113 7.13 4.21 17.55
CA VAL A 113 5.72 4.17 17.96
C VAL A 113 5.50 3.21 19.14
N PHE A 114 6.17 2.07 19.14
CA PHE A 114 6.07 1.08 20.19
C PHE A 114 6.61 1.59 21.52
N PHE A 115 7.85 2.10 21.54
CA PHE A 115 8.46 2.61 22.79
C PHE A 115 7.82 3.92 23.26
N LYS A 116 7.42 4.79 22.34
CA LYS A 116 6.64 5.97 22.69
C LYS A 116 5.30 5.60 23.34
N TRP A 117 4.60 4.59 22.84
CA TRP A 117 3.37 4.10 23.48
C TRP A 117 3.62 3.58 24.90
N LEU A 118 4.70 2.82 25.13
CA LEU A 118 5.07 2.34 26.45
C LEU A 118 5.39 3.51 27.42
N TYR A 119 6.06 4.54 26.92
CA TYR A 119 6.36 5.76 27.67
C TYR A 119 5.08 6.57 27.96
N ASP A 120 4.25 6.84 26.96
CA ASP A 120 3.01 7.62 27.10
C ASP A 120 1.99 6.95 28.05
N THR A 121 2.09 5.63 28.22
CA THR A 121 1.26 4.84 29.16
C THR A 121 1.92 4.63 30.52
N ASN A 122 3.04 5.31 30.82
CA ASN A 122 3.83 5.22 32.05
C ASN A 122 4.30 3.79 32.39
N ILE A 123 4.49 2.92 31.40
CA ILE A 123 5.02 1.57 31.60
C ILE A 123 6.54 1.60 31.74
N ILE A 124 7.21 2.49 31.00
CA ILE A 124 8.65 2.76 31.11
C ILE A 124 8.87 4.23 31.46
N ALA A 125 9.97 4.52 32.19
CA ALA A 125 10.30 5.87 32.63
C ALA A 125 10.84 6.75 31.50
N ASP A 126 11.56 6.16 30.54
CA ASP A 126 12.19 6.85 29.43
C ASP A 126 11.90 6.11 28.09
N ASP A 127 11.81 6.86 27.00
CA ASP A 127 11.66 6.30 25.64
C ASP A 127 13.05 6.09 25.01
N PRO A 128 13.56 4.84 24.93
CA PRO A 128 14.88 4.57 24.35
C PRO A 128 14.95 4.83 22.84
N ALA A 129 13.81 4.95 22.15
CA ALA A 129 13.78 5.24 20.74
C ALA A 129 13.72 6.75 20.42
N ALA A 130 13.45 7.60 21.41
CA ALA A 130 13.31 9.04 21.20
C ALA A 130 14.57 9.69 20.56
N PRO A 131 15.81 9.38 21.02
CA PRO A 131 17.03 10.00 20.46
C PRO A 131 17.34 9.60 19.01
N ILE A 132 16.82 8.45 18.53
CA ILE A 132 17.16 7.92 17.20
C ILE A 132 16.54 8.79 16.11
N ALA A 133 17.36 9.44 15.29
CA ALA A 133 16.88 10.31 14.23
C ALA A 133 16.31 9.54 13.04
N HIS A 134 15.23 10.03 12.44
CA HIS A 134 14.80 9.58 11.13
C HIS A 134 15.75 10.09 10.06
N GLN A 135 16.34 9.19 9.29
CA GLN A 135 17.10 9.58 8.11
C GLN A 135 16.16 9.82 6.93
N PRO A 136 16.38 10.90 6.14
CA PRO A 136 15.60 11.11 4.94
C PRO A 136 15.85 9.96 3.96
N VAL A 137 14.77 9.31 3.53
CA VAL A 137 14.83 8.17 2.61
C VAL A 137 14.63 8.67 1.20
N SER A 138 15.70 8.72 0.40
CA SER A 138 15.56 8.88 -1.04
C SER A 138 14.95 7.59 -1.63
N THR A 139 13.81 7.74 -2.28
CA THR A 139 13.20 6.63 -3.00
C THR A 139 13.50 6.78 -4.48
N PRO A 140 14.01 5.73 -5.15
CA PRO A 140 14.26 5.79 -6.58
C PRO A 140 12.99 6.13 -7.36
N LEU A 141 13.16 6.66 -8.55
CA LEU A 141 12.03 6.91 -9.45
C LEU A 141 11.31 5.59 -9.76
N PRO A 142 9.98 5.62 -9.81
CA PRO A 142 9.20 4.45 -10.21
C PRO A 142 9.54 4.01 -11.64
N ILE A 143 9.46 2.70 -11.86
CA ILE A 143 9.57 2.13 -13.21
C ILE A 143 8.27 2.40 -13.96
N ILE A 144 8.38 2.86 -15.20
CA ILE A 144 7.27 3.02 -16.14
C ILE A 144 7.53 2.23 -17.43
N LEU A 145 6.47 1.88 -18.12
CA LEU A 145 6.54 1.33 -19.46
C LEU A 145 6.55 2.46 -20.49
N TYR A 146 7.33 2.29 -21.55
CA TYR A 146 7.28 3.16 -22.73
C TYR A 146 6.08 2.85 -23.60
N ASP A 147 5.70 3.74 -24.50
CA ASP A 147 4.49 3.58 -25.32
C ASP A 147 4.51 2.31 -26.16
N ASN A 148 5.64 1.96 -26.75
CA ASN A 148 5.82 0.71 -27.50
C ASN A 148 5.69 -0.55 -26.63
N GLU A 149 6.09 -0.48 -25.33
CA GLU A 149 5.91 -1.58 -24.36
C GLU A 149 4.44 -1.71 -23.98
N VAL A 150 3.75 -0.57 -23.78
CA VAL A 150 2.30 -0.55 -23.49
C VAL A 150 1.51 -1.12 -24.66
N GLU A 151 1.85 -0.75 -25.90
CA GLU A 151 1.20 -1.29 -27.09
C GLU A 151 1.38 -2.81 -27.22
N ARG A 152 2.59 -3.32 -27.02
CA ARG A 152 2.85 -4.77 -27.03
C ARG A 152 2.06 -5.48 -25.93
N LEU A 153 2.03 -4.91 -24.73
CA LEU A 153 1.30 -5.48 -23.58
C LEU A 153 -0.20 -5.54 -23.85
N LEU A 154 -0.79 -4.46 -24.36
CA LEU A 154 -2.21 -4.40 -24.73
C LEU A 154 -2.54 -5.35 -25.89
N ARG A 155 -1.69 -5.41 -26.93
CA ARG A 155 -1.88 -6.33 -28.05
C ARG A 155 -1.86 -7.76 -27.57
N TYR A 156 -0.81 -8.18 -26.86
CA TYR A 156 -0.69 -9.55 -26.38
C TYR A 156 -1.86 -9.93 -25.43
N SER A 157 -2.20 -9.06 -24.49
CA SER A 157 -3.33 -9.33 -23.60
C SER A 157 -4.68 -9.41 -24.34
N ARG A 158 -4.84 -8.68 -25.47
CA ARG A 158 -6.02 -8.75 -26.33
C ARG A 158 -6.05 -10.06 -27.13
N ASP A 159 -4.90 -10.52 -27.63
CA ASP A 159 -4.81 -11.76 -28.38
C ASP A 159 -5.24 -12.97 -27.54
N LEU A 160 -5.08 -12.91 -26.22
CA LEU A 160 -5.58 -13.94 -25.30
C LEU A 160 -7.12 -14.06 -25.28
N LEU A 161 -7.86 -13.03 -25.70
CA LEU A 161 -9.32 -13.11 -25.84
C LEU A 161 -9.76 -14.14 -26.92
N TRP A 162 -8.89 -14.41 -27.89
CA TRP A 162 -9.15 -15.25 -29.06
C TRP A 162 -8.22 -16.47 -29.10
N ALA A 163 -7.48 -16.72 -28.03
CA ALA A 163 -6.58 -17.87 -27.93
C ALA A 163 -7.38 -19.20 -27.94
N ARG A 164 -6.70 -20.33 -28.15
CA ARG A 164 -7.32 -21.66 -28.08
C ARG A 164 -8.07 -21.89 -26.75
N LYS A 165 -7.59 -21.30 -25.66
CA LYS A 165 -8.28 -21.19 -24.38
C LYS A 165 -8.45 -19.70 -24.09
N PRO A 166 -9.58 -19.10 -24.48
CA PRO A 166 -9.80 -17.67 -24.30
C PRO A 166 -9.74 -17.28 -22.81
N ASP A 167 -9.03 -16.19 -22.51
CA ASP A 167 -8.95 -15.61 -21.17
C ASP A 167 -9.06 -14.08 -21.25
N ALA A 168 -10.18 -13.55 -20.75
CA ALA A 168 -10.45 -12.11 -20.75
C ALA A 168 -9.75 -11.37 -19.58
N ARG A 169 -9.34 -12.08 -18.53
CA ARG A 169 -8.77 -11.49 -17.31
C ARG A 169 -7.53 -10.64 -17.57
N PRO A 170 -6.51 -11.08 -18.35
CA PRO A 170 -5.33 -10.28 -18.60
C PRO A 170 -5.63 -8.94 -19.25
N TYR A 171 -6.49 -8.93 -20.29
CA TYR A 171 -6.84 -7.70 -20.98
C TYR A 171 -7.66 -6.75 -20.11
N VAL A 172 -8.64 -7.27 -19.35
CA VAL A 172 -9.42 -6.48 -18.41
C VAL A 172 -8.49 -5.84 -17.36
N LEU A 173 -7.59 -6.62 -16.78
CA LEU A 173 -6.70 -6.15 -15.71
C LEU A 173 -5.74 -5.06 -16.21
N VAL A 174 -5.03 -5.33 -17.32
CA VAL A 174 -4.07 -4.37 -17.91
C VAL A 174 -4.78 -3.07 -18.32
N SER A 175 -5.88 -3.19 -19.08
CA SER A 175 -6.62 -2.03 -19.57
C SER A 175 -7.25 -1.23 -18.46
N LEU A 176 -7.81 -1.89 -17.42
CA LEU A 176 -8.38 -1.23 -16.25
C LEU A 176 -7.33 -0.38 -15.55
N ILE A 177 -6.15 -0.93 -15.27
CA ILE A 177 -5.11 -0.19 -14.56
C ILE A 177 -4.59 0.97 -15.41
N LEU A 178 -4.35 0.76 -16.70
CA LEU A 178 -3.85 1.80 -17.61
C LEU A 178 -4.86 2.94 -17.82
N GLN A 179 -6.16 2.64 -17.87
CA GLN A 179 -7.18 3.69 -18.04
C GLN A 179 -7.49 4.44 -16.76
N THR A 180 -7.50 3.75 -15.61
CA THR A 180 -8.00 4.31 -14.36
C THR A 180 -6.92 4.68 -13.35
N ALA A 181 -5.70 4.19 -13.54
CA ALA A 181 -4.62 4.29 -12.57
C ALA A 181 -5.03 3.83 -11.15
N ILE A 182 -5.93 2.83 -11.06
CA ILE A 182 -6.46 2.29 -9.81
C ILE A 182 -5.38 1.60 -8.98
N LYS A 183 -5.47 1.67 -7.65
CA LYS A 183 -4.55 0.95 -6.75
C LYS A 183 -4.90 -0.54 -6.71
N LYS A 184 -3.91 -1.38 -6.41
CA LYS A 184 -4.12 -2.82 -6.21
C LYS A 184 -5.24 -3.11 -5.20
N SER A 185 -5.22 -2.45 -4.04
CA SER A 185 -6.26 -2.63 -3.01
C SER A 185 -7.64 -2.13 -3.46
N GLU A 186 -7.71 -1.07 -4.25
CA GLU A 186 -8.96 -0.58 -4.84
C GLU A 186 -9.47 -1.55 -5.91
N CYS A 187 -8.58 -2.09 -6.74
CA CYS A 187 -8.92 -3.08 -7.76
C CYS A 187 -9.51 -4.35 -7.13
N MET A 188 -8.90 -4.85 -6.05
CA MET A 188 -9.42 -6.00 -5.30
C MET A 188 -10.75 -5.74 -4.59
N ALA A 189 -11.08 -4.48 -4.32
CA ALA A 189 -12.32 -4.08 -3.66
C ALA A 189 -13.46 -3.72 -4.64
N ILE A 190 -13.23 -3.83 -5.95
CA ILE A 190 -14.29 -3.59 -6.93
C ILE A 190 -15.36 -4.67 -6.78
N LYS A 191 -16.57 -4.25 -6.45
CA LYS A 191 -17.76 -5.11 -6.50
C LYS A 191 -18.46 -4.97 -7.86
N LEU A 192 -19.25 -5.96 -8.23
CA LEU A 192 -20.05 -5.90 -9.47
C LEU A 192 -21.00 -4.69 -9.48
N GLU A 193 -21.60 -4.35 -8.33
CA GLU A 193 -22.47 -3.18 -8.14
C GLU A 193 -21.76 -1.82 -8.31
N HIS A 194 -20.42 -1.82 -8.32
CA HIS A 194 -19.63 -0.60 -8.58
C HIS A 194 -19.47 -0.30 -10.07
N LEU A 195 -19.93 -1.18 -10.94
CA LEU A 195 -19.88 -1.03 -12.39
C LEU A 195 -21.24 -0.57 -12.91
N ASP A 196 -21.28 0.60 -13.50
CA ASP A 196 -22.48 1.18 -14.10
C ASP A 196 -22.31 1.25 -15.60
N GLY A 197 -23.06 0.45 -16.31
CA GLY A 197 -23.13 0.40 -17.78
C GLY A 197 -24.45 0.92 -18.35
N SER A 198 -25.20 1.71 -17.58
CA SER A 198 -26.48 2.30 -18.02
C SER A 198 -26.30 3.20 -19.24
N ASP A 199 -25.17 3.91 -19.33
CA ASP A 199 -24.73 4.55 -20.55
C ASP A 199 -23.63 3.75 -21.23
N PRO A 200 -23.93 3.03 -22.34
CA PRO A 200 -22.94 2.24 -23.05
C PRO A 200 -21.79 3.06 -23.66
N ARG A 201 -21.96 4.37 -23.85
CA ARG A 201 -20.94 5.27 -24.40
C ARG A 201 -19.97 5.77 -23.35
N ALA A 202 -20.41 5.80 -22.09
CA ALA A 202 -19.62 6.28 -20.96
C ALA A 202 -19.82 5.42 -19.71
N PRO A 203 -19.52 4.10 -19.78
CA PRO A 203 -19.64 3.24 -18.61
C PRO A 203 -18.73 3.73 -17.49
N VAL A 204 -19.13 3.46 -16.24
CA VAL A 204 -18.51 4.04 -15.05
C VAL A 204 -18.11 2.97 -14.06
N LEU A 205 -16.93 3.16 -13.48
CA LEU A 205 -16.49 2.48 -12.28
C LEU A 205 -16.52 3.43 -11.08
N TYR A 206 -17.23 3.07 -10.03
CA TYR A 206 -17.21 3.75 -8.74
C TYR A 206 -16.16 3.13 -7.82
N VAL A 207 -15.14 3.89 -7.45
CA VAL A 207 -14.20 3.47 -6.41
C VAL A 207 -14.79 3.84 -5.06
N ARG A 208 -15.08 2.83 -4.24
CA ARG A 208 -15.70 2.96 -2.92
C ARG A 208 -14.78 2.48 -1.82
N TYR A 209 -14.98 3.00 -0.61
CA TYR A 209 -14.23 2.62 0.57
C TYR A 209 -15.17 2.30 1.74
N PRO A 210 -15.10 1.10 2.33
CA PRO A 210 -15.91 0.77 3.51
C PRO A 210 -15.51 1.61 4.73
N ASN A 211 -14.24 2.01 4.84
CA ASN A 211 -13.75 2.82 5.93
C ASN A 211 -14.13 4.31 5.72
N ALA A 212 -14.93 4.88 6.63
CA ALA A 212 -15.39 6.27 6.58
C ALA A 212 -14.24 7.30 6.44
N ARG A 213 -13.09 7.03 7.08
CA ARG A 213 -11.89 7.90 6.98
C ARG A 213 -11.31 7.98 5.56
N MET A 214 -11.63 7.01 4.70
CA MET A 214 -11.11 6.93 3.33
C MET A 214 -12.12 7.42 2.28
N ARG A 215 -13.36 7.76 2.65
CA ARG A 215 -14.42 8.18 1.72
C ARG A 215 -14.03 9.40 0.88
N HIS A 216 -13.20 10.28 1.40
CA HIS A 216 -12.67 11.41 0.64
C HIS A 216 -11.83 11.03 -0.59
N LYS A 217 -11.49 9.74 -0.77
CA LYS A 217 -10.80 9.17 -1.93
C LYS A 217 -11.75 8.47 -2.90
N GLU A 218 -13.03 8.39 -2.57
CA GLU A 218 -14.04 7.84 -3.47
C GLU A 218 -14.15 8.70 -4.72
N ARG A 219 -14.37 8.05 -5.83
CA ARG A 219 -14.40 8.73 -7.12
C ARG A 219 -15.09 7.91 -8.20
N LYS A 220 -15.58 8.62 -9.19
CA LYS A 220 -16.15 8.09 -10.42
C LYS A 220 -15.06 8.08 -11.49
N LEU A 221 -14.87 6.95 -12.17
CA LEU A 221 -13.91 6.76 -13.24
C LEU A 221 -14.67 6.31 -14.48
N ILE A 222 -14.56 7.08 -15.57
CA ILE A 222 -15.17 6.72 -16.85
C ILE A 222 -14.28 5.65 -17.49
N LEU A 223 -14.90 4.59 -17.98
CA LEU A 223 -14.25 3.50 -18.71
C LEU A 223 -14.47 3.65 -20.20
N ALA A 224 -13.52 3.20 -21.02
CA ALA A 224 -13.77 3.07 -22.44
C ALA A 224 -14.84 2.00 -22.70
N PRO A 225 -15.77 2.23 -23.64
CA PRO A 225 -16.82 1.26 -23.96
C PRO A 225 -16.29 -0.14 -24.26
N GLN A 226 -15.17 -0.22 -25.00
CA GLN A 226 -14.52 -1.48 -25.37
C GLN A 226 -14.03 -2.26 -24.13
N LEU A 227 -13.46 -1.55 -23.13
CA LEU A 227 -13.06 -2.20 -21.90
C LEU A 227 -14.27 -2.77 -21.16
N TYR A 228 -15.35 -2.01 -21.06
CA TYR A 228 -16.57 -2.46 -20.38
C TYR A 228 -17.18 -3.70 -21.07
N GLN A 229 -17.16 -3.77 -22.40
CA GLN A 229 -17.60 -4.95 -23.15
C GLN A 229 -16.76 -6.19 -22.79
N VAL A 230 -15.41 -6.05 -22.74
CA VAL A 230 -14.55 -7.18 -22.37
C VAL A 230 -14.70 -7.51 -20.88
N MET A 231 -14.98 -6.53 -20.00
CA MET A 231 -15.33 -6.82 -18.61
C MET A 231 -16.60 -7.67 -18.50
N ARG A 232 -17.62 -7.43 -19.33
CA ARG A 232 -18.81 -8.29 -19.38
C ARG A 232 -18.46 -9.71 -19.84
N GLN A 233 -17.61 -9.86 -20.86
CA GLN A 233 -17.09 -11.16 -21.29
C GLN A 233 -16.34 -11.87 -20.15
N TYR A 234 -15.49 -11.14 -19.41
CA TYR A 234 -14.81 -11.66 -18.23
C TYR A 234 -15.79 -12.14 -17.15
N ILE A 235 -16.82 -11.34 -16.84
CA ILE A 235 -17.88 -11.70 -15.88
C ILE A 235 -18.61 -12.98 -16.32
N THR A 236 -18.95 -13.12 -17.60
CA THR A 236 -19.56 -14.33 -18.13
C THR A 236 -18.62 -15.54 -18.02
N GLN A 237 -17.32 -15.35 -18.25
CA GLN A 237 -16.32 -16.41 -18.24
C GLN A 237 -15.99 -16.92 -16.84
N TYR A 238 -15.86 -16.00 -15.88
CA TYR A 238 -15.39 -16.29 -14.52
C TYR A 238 -16.51 -16.40 -13.48
N GLN A 239 -17.71 -15.90 -13.81
CA GLN A 239 -18.91 -15.90 -12.98
C GLN A 239 -18.67 -15.43 -11.53
N PRO A 240 -18.02 -14.27 -11.33
CA PRO A 240 -17.80 -13.75 -10.00
C PRO A 240 -19.14 -13.44 -9.32
N GLU A 241 -19.24 -13.70 -8.01
CA GLU A 241 -20.46 -13.50 -7.24
C GLU A 241 -20.60 -12.09 -6.67
N THR A 242 -19.52 -11.57 -6.09
CA THR A 242 -19.52 -10.28 -5.37
C THR A 242 -18.51 -9.31 -5.91
N HIS A 243 -17.26 -9.73 -5.99
CA HIS A 243 -16.14 -8.88 -6.43
C HIS A 243 -15.78 -9.16 -7.88
N LEU A 244 -15.41 -8.12 -8.61
CA LEU A 244 -14.97 -8.29 -10.00
C LEU A 244 -13.85 -9.33 -10.12
N PHE A 245 -12.90 -9.34 -9.19
CA PHE A 245 -11.81 -10.31 -9.14
C PHE A 245 -11.90 -11.13 -7.85
N GLU A 246 -12.40 -12.36 -7.93
CA GLU A 246 -12.51 -13.31 -6.81
C GLU A 246 -11.28 -14.22 -6.73
N CYS A 247 -10.12 -13.59 -6.65
CA CYS A 247 -8.84 -14.25 -6.47
C CYS A 247 -7.95 -13.42 -5.54
N THR A 248 -6.77 -13.93 -5.21
CA THR A 248 -5.84 -13.14 -4.38
C THR A 248 -5.16 -12.03 -5.18
N ALA A 249 -4.81 -10.93 -4.53
CA ALA A 249 -4.01 -9.87 -5.14
C ALA A 249 -2.67 -10.39 -5.72
N ARG A 250 -2.11 -11.44 -5.12
CA ARG A 250 -0.90 -12.10 -5.60
C ARG A 250 -1.13 -12.83 -6.93
N ASN A 251 -2.29 -13.45 -7.10
CA ASN A 251 -2.65 -14.08 -8.38
C ASN A 251 -2.70 -13.05 -9.50
N LEU A 252 -3.30 -11.87 -9.26
CA LEU A 252 -3.33 -10.80 -10.26
C LEU A 252 -1.92 -10.25 -10.58
N GLU A 253 -1.01 -10.20 -9.61
CA GLU A 253 0.40 -9.83 -9.86
C GLU A 253 1.09 -10.87 -10.76
N TYR A 254 0.82 -12.15 -10.56
CA TYR A 254 1.33 -13.20 -11.46
C TYR A 254 0.78 -13.04 -12.88
N VAL A 255 -0.53 -12.81 -13.04
CA VAL A 255 -1.13 -12.55 -14.36
C VAL A 255 -0.45 -11.37 -15.06
N LEU A 256 -0.18 -10.26 -14.34
CA LEU A 256 0.54 -9.12 -14.91
C LEU A 256 1.99 -9.47 -15.31
N GLY A 257 2.70 -10.18 -14.44
CA GLY A 257 4.07 -10.62 -14.69
C GLY A 257 4.18 -11.54 -15.91
N ASP A 258 3.29 -12.55 -15.99
CA ASP A 258 3.26 -13.53 -17.07
C ASP A 258 2.95 -12.85 -18.41
N VAL A 259 1.92 -11.99 -18.47
CA VAL A 259 1.57 -11.23 -19.67
C VAL A 259 2.71 -10.30 -20.09
N GLY A 260 3.38 -9.66 -19.12
CA GLY A 260 4.55 -8.82 -19.38
C GLY A 260 5.71 -9.59 -19.99
N ALA A 261 6.02 -10.76 -19.45
CA ALA A 261 7.07 -11.64 -19.97
C ALA A 261 6.76 -12.11 -21.40
N LEU A 262 5.53 -12.54 -21.64
CA LEU A 262 5.06 -13.03 -22.92
C LEU A 262 4.93 -11.90 -23.98
N ALA A 263 4.67 -10.67 -23.55
CA ALA A 263 4.72 -9.48 -24.41
C ALA A 263 6.16 -9.00 -24.69
N GLY A 264 7.18 -9.72 -24.21
CA GLY A 264 8.59 -9.41 -24.42
C GLY A 264 9.12 -8.26 -23.58
N ILE A 265 8.49 -7.95 -22.45
CA ILE A 265 8.96 -6.92 -21.49
C ILE A 265 9.83 -7.61 -20.45
N LYS A 266 11.11 -7.86 -20.78
CA LYS A 266 12.02 -8.66 -19.95
C LYS A 266 12.80 -7.86 -18.90
N GLN A 267 13.05 -6.58 -19.17
CA GLN A 267 13.90 -5.73 -18.32
C GLN A 267 13.14 -5.01 -17.20
N LYS A 268 11.82 -5.03 -17.24
CA LYS A 268 10.94 -4.32 -16.30
C LYS A 268 9.90 -5.28 -15.76
N SER A 269 9.62 -5.19 -14.47
CA SER A 269 8.51 -5.93 -13.87
C SER A 269 7.18 -5.25 -14.24
N VAL A 270 6.28 -5.97 -14.92
CA VAL A 270 4.92 -5.52 -15.14
C VAL A 270 4.12 -5.85 -13.89
N SER A 271 3.71 -4.82 -13.15
CA SER A 271 3.02 -4.91 -11.87
C SER A 271 1.93 -3.84 -11.77
N PHE A 272 1.07 -3.93 -10.76
CA PHE A 272 0.11 -2.85 -10.47
C PHE A 272 0.79 -1.49 -10.32
N GLU A 273 1.93 -1.44 -9.64
CA GLU A 273 2.65 -0.18 -9.42
C GLU A 273 3.19 0.37 -10.74
N THR A 274 3.87 -0.45 -11.53
CA THR A 274 4.42 -0.06 -12.83
C THR A 274 3.33 0.46 -13.77
N LEU A 275 2.22 -0.27 -13.92
CA LEU A 275 1.12 0.15 -14.79
C LEU A 275 0.42 1.42 -14.30
N ARG A 276 0.25 1.56 -12.98
CA ARG A 276 -0.34 2.77 -12.38
C ARG A 276 0.54 4.00 -12.61
N TRP A 277 1.87 3.89 -12.45
CA TRP A 277 2.79 4.98 -12.74
C TRP A 277 2.83 5.29 -14.23
N THR A 278 2.81 4.27 -15.08
CA THR A 278 2.70 4.42 -16.54
C THR A 278 1.45 5.22 -16.92
N ALA A 279 0.29 4.84 -16.38
CA ALA A 279 -0.97 5.55 -16.60
C ALA A 279 -0.88 7.01 -16.16
N ALA A 280 -0.35 7.26 -14.96
CA ALA A 280 -0.22 8.62 -14.42
C ALA A 280 0.70 9.52 -15.26
N VAL A 281 1.82 8.98 -15.74
CA VAL A 281 2.76 9.72 -16.61
C VAL A 281 2.14 9.98 -17.99
N ARG A 282 1.42 9.01 -18.56
CA ARG A 282 0.72 9.18 -19.84
C ARG A 282 -0.38 10.24 -19.74
N ASP A 283 -1.21 10.19 -18.70
CA ASP A 283 -2.25 11.20 -18.46
C ASP A 283 -1.63 12.62 -18.30
N TYR A 284 -0.48 12.72 -17.62
CA TYR A 284 0.23 13.99 -17.49
C TYR A 284 0.76 14.48 -18.84
N ARG A 285 1.36 13.60 -19.66
CA ARG A 285 1.87 13.93 -21.01
C ARG A 285 0.78 14.36 -21.97
N THR A 286 -0.44 13.80 -21.83
CA THR A 286 -1.61 14.22 -22.62
C THR A 286 -2.25 15.52 -22.14
N GLY A 287 -1.66 16.18 -21.15
CA GLY A 287 -2.11 17.49 -20.66
C GLY A 287 -3.23 17.44 -19.62
N MET A 288 -3.47 16.29 -18.98
CA MET A 288 -4.48 16.22 -17.92
C MET A 288 -4.15 17.21 -16.79
N PRO A 289 -5.11 18.08 -16.37
CA PRO A 289 -4.88 19.02 -15.28
C PRO A 289 -4.46 18.33 -14.00
N GLN A 290 -3.44 18.88 -13.29
CA GLN A 290 -2.84 18.25 -12.11
C GLN A 290 -3.84 17.89 -11.02
N GLU A 291 -4.83 18.74 -10.78
CA GLU A 291 -5.86 18.46 -9.78
C GLU A 291 -6.79 17.31 -10.21
N GLN A 292 -7.08 17.19 -11.50
CA GLN A 292 -7.83 16.08 -12.04
C GLN A 292 -7.03 14.77 -11.93
N LEU A 293 -5.73 14.81 -12.26
CA LEU A 293 -4.84 13.66 -12.12
C LEU A 293 -4.71 13.23 -10.65
N ARG A 294 -4.55 14.18 -9.72
CA ARG A 294 -4.53 13.90 -8.29
C ARG A 294 -5.81 13.16 -7.84
N LYS A 295 -6.98 13.68 -8.26
CA LYS A 295 -8.29 13.06 -7.95
C LYS A 295 -8.40 11.67 -8.58
N LYS A 296 -8.03 11.52 -9.85
CA LYS A 296 -8.01 10.22 -10.55
C LYS A 296 -7.15 9.19 -9.80
N LEU A 297 -5.99 9.60 -9.30
CA LEU A 297 -5.10 8.76 -8.52
C LEU A 297 -5.59 8.49 -7.08
N GLY A 298 -6.63 9.16 -6.59
CA GLY A 298 -7.13 9.05 -5.22
C GLY A 298 -6.05 9.43 -4.18
N LEU A 299 -5.37 10.58 -4.40
CA LEU A 299 -4.30 11.07 -3.54
C LEU A 299 -4.74 12.29 -2.74
N SER A 300 -4.30 12.36 -1.47
CA SER A 300 -4.39 13.57 -0.67
C SER A 300 -3.46 14.66 -1.22
N LYS A 301 -3.68 15.92 -0.84
CA LYS A 301 -2.78 17.03 -1.24
C LYS A 301 -1.33 16.79 -0.78
N ILE A 302 -1.14 16.21 0.40
CA ILE A 302 0.18 15.88 0.94
C ILE A 302 0.88 14.82 0.08
N SER A 303 0.22 13.68 -0.14
CA SER A 303 0.78 12.58 -0.96
C SER A 303 0.98 12.99 -2.43
N TRP A 304 0.23 14.00 -2.91
CA TRP A 304 0.35 14.49 -4.26
C TRP A 304 1.66 15.23 -4.51
N ARG A 305 2.21 15.94 -3.53
CA ARG A 305 3.44 16.73 -3.69
C ARG A 305 4.61 15.85 -4.19
N ASP A 306 4.89 14.77 -3.48
CA ASP A 306 5.95 13.82 -3.86
C ASP A 306 5.62 13.10 -5.19
N THR A 307 4.37 12.65 -5.35
CA THR A 307 3.92 11.96 -6.56
C THR A 307 4.03 12.85 -7.79
N ASN A 308 3.59 14.10 -7.70
CA ASN A 308 3.66 15.07 -8.80
C ASN A 308 5.10 15.37 -9.23
N GLN A 309 6.01 15.52 -8.26
CA GLN A 309 7.43 15.72 -8.56
C GLN A 309 8.00 14.55 -9.36
N LYS A 310 7.72 13.31 -8.95
CA LYS A 310 8.15 12.10 -9.66
C LYS A 310 7.52 11.97 -11.05
N ILE A 311 6.22 12.29 -11.19
CA ILE A 311 5.55 12.29 -12.50
C ILE A 311 6.22 13.27 -13.45
N ARG A 312 6.51 14.50 -13.00
CA ARG A 312 7.20 15.51 -13.81
C ARG A 312 8.58 15.03 -14.28
N GLN A 313 9.36 14.44 -13.37
CA GLN A 313 10.68 13.89 -13.70
C GLN A 313 10.57 12.75 -14.73
N LEU A 314 9.61 11.85 -14.60
CA LEU A 314 9.38 10.74 -15.52
C LEU A 314 8.75 11.17 -16.86
N ALA A 315 8.04 12.30 -16.87
CA ALA A 315 7.41 12.84 -18.08
C ALA A 315 8.36 13.69 -18.93
N SER A 316 9.41 14.25 -18.31
CA SER A 316 10.43 14.98 -19.04
C SER A 316 11.15 14.04 -20.01
N PRO A 317 11.46 14.48 -21.25
CA PRO A 317 12.34 13.72 -22.14
C PRO A 317 13.64 13.41 -21.40
N ALA A 318 14.16 12.20 -21.55
CA ALA A 318 15.53 11.91 -21.14
C ALA A 318 16.44 12.82 -21.95
N LEU A 319 17.22 13.69 -21.24
CA LEU A 319 18.26 14.51 -21.86
C LEU A 319 19.30 13.61 -22.51
#